data_62e0e4829e2735120df25064fdb930cc
#
_entry.id   62e0e4829e2735120df25064fdb930cc
#
_cell.length_a   1.000
_cell.length_b   1.000
_cell.length_c   1.000
_cell.angle_alpha   90.00
_cell.angle_beta   90.00
_cell.angle_gamma   90.00
#
_symmetry.space_group_name_H-M   'P 1'
#
loop_
_entity.id
_entity.type
_entity.pdbx_description
1 polymer ?
#
loop_
_entity_poly.entity_id
_entity_poly.type
_entity_poly.pdbx_seq_one_letter_code
_entity_poly.pdbx_strand_id
1 'polypeptide(L)'
;MFYTIDIKGLKRDLPLCPLNDKLDIAAFVMFGDVELTEHCAQKLIEIVPEHDVIITPESKGIPLVYTMARLLGNNKYIVARKAPKLYMKDIVKCEVKSITTSFTQTLYLDGADAEFMKGKKVLIVDDVISTGESLKAVEALVNQAGGNIVGKVAVLAEDVAAKRGDITYLAPLPLFDKKGNPLT
;
A
#
# COMPACT_ATOMS: atom_id res chain seq x y z
N MET A 1 14.40 3.16 -20.60
CA MET A 1 14.88 1.87 -20.06
C MET A 1 13.78 1.20 -19.28
N PHE A 2 13.82 -0.14 -19.18
CA PHE A 2 12.83 -0.92 -18.42
C PHE A 2 13.56 -1.88 -17.49
N TYR A 3 12.91 -2.19 -16.38
CA TYR A 3 13.31 -3.24 -15.45
C TYR A 3 12.25 -4.32 -15.42
N THR A 4 12.65 -5.56 -15.75
CA THR A 4 11.72 -6.71 -15.68
C THR A 4 11.70 -7.25 -14.27
N ILE A 5 10.55 -7.15 -13.59
CA ILE A 5 10.31 -7.73 -12.27
C ILE A 5 9.55 -9.05 -12.40
N ASP A 6 9.89 -10.02 -11.57
CA ASP A 6 9.12 -11.25 -11.37
C ASP A 6 8.36 -11.17 -10.04
N ILE A 7 7.05 -11.18 -10.10
CA ILE A 7 6.16 -11.14 -8.92
C ILE A 7 5.53 -12.52 -8.77
N LYS A 8 6.24 -13.41 -8.07
CA LYS A 8 5.76 -14.79 -7.82
C LYS A 8 5.34 -15.54 -9.08
N GLY A 9 6.13 -15.42 -10.16
CA GLY A 9 5.93 -16.11 -11.44
C GLY A 9 5.25 -15.26 -12.53
N LEU A 10 4.73 -14.09 -12.21
CA LEU A 10 4.23 -13.14 -13.21
C LEU A 10 5.25 -12.03 -13.46
N LYS A 11 5.67 -11.87 -14.71
CA LYS A 11 6.66 -10.85 -15.10
C LYS A 11 6.00 -9.60 -15.66
N ARG A 12 6.59 -8.43 -15.32
CA ARG A 12 6.21 -7.12 -15.89
C ARG A 12 7.45 -6.27 -16.14
N ASP A 13 7.43 -5.53 -17.24
CA ASP A 13 8.45 -4.55 -17.58
C ASP A 13 8.03 -3.18 -17.03
N LEU A 14 8.77 -2.71 -16.04
CA LEU A 14 8.52 -1.44 -15.38
C LEU A 14 9.39 -0.36 -16.01
N PRO A 15 8.84 0.79 -16.46
CA PRO A 15 9.65 1.88 -16.97
C PRO A 15 10.50 2.49 -15.85
N LEU A 16 11.77 2.75 -16.14
CA LEU A 16 12.64 3.49 -15.25
C LEU A 16 12.37 5.00 -15.40
N CYS A 17 12.05 5.64 -14.29
CA CYS A 17 11.70 7.05 -14.21
C CYS A 17 12.65 7.80 -13.27
N PRO A 18 13.10 9.03 -13.61
CA PRO A 18 13.95 9.81 -12.75
C PRO A 18 13.29 10.13 -11.40
N LEU A 19 13.95 9.74 -10.30
CA LEU A 19 13.60 10.19 -8.95
C LEU A 19 14.30 11.51 -8.62
N ASN A 20 15.58 11.58 -8.97
CA ASN A 20 16.42 12.77 -8.84
C ASN A 20 17.63 12.67 -9.81
N ASP A 21 18.62 13.56 -9.68
CA ASP A 21 19.79 13.60 -10.57
C ASP A 21 20.69 12.35 -10.49
N LYS A 22 20.55 11.54 -9.44
CA LYS A 22 21.41 10.37 -9.18
C LYS A 22 20.68 9.04 -9.28
N LEU A 23 19.37 9.04 -9.06
CA LEU A 23 18.59 7.82 -8.88
C LEU A 23 17.39 7.79 -9.84
N ASP A 24 17.06 6.59 -10.27
CA ASP A 24 15.81 6.24 -10.95
C ASP A 24 15.01 5.24 -10.11
N ILE A 25 13.69 5.27 -10.24
CA ILE A 25 12.74 4.28 -9.73
C ILE A 25 12.17 3.47 -10.88
N ALA A 26 11.79 2.23 -10.62
CA ALA A 26 10.96 1.47 -11.54
C ALA A 26 9.48 1.75 -11.23
N ALA A 27 8.78 2.39 -12.14
CA ALA A 27 7.40 2.82 -11.92
C ALA A 27 6.44 1.62 -11.95
N PHE A 28 5.98 1.22 -10.77
CA PHE A 28 4.97 0.17 -10.63
C PHE A 28 3.57 0.79 -10.62
N VAL A 29 2.74 0.39 -11.59
CA VAL A 29 1.38 0.89 -11.74
C VAL A 29 0.44 -0.28 -12.01
N MET A 30 -0.49 -0.52 -11.07
CA MET A 30 -1.49 -1.59 -11.20
C MET A 30 -2.75 -1.17 -11.96
N PHE A 31 -2.98 0.14 -12.12
CA PHE A 31 -4.17 0.66 -12.79
C PHE A 31 -4.25 0.14 -14.24
N GLY A 32 -5.39 -0.48 -14.57
CA GLY A 32 -5.65 -1.02 -15.90
C GLY A 32 -5.04 -2.40 -16.18
N ASP A 33 -4.15 -2.91 -15.33
CA ASP A 33 -3.59 -4.26 -15.47
C ASP A 33 -4.40 -5.25 -14.60
N VAL A 34 -5.41 -5.84 -15.22
CA VAL A 34 -6.33 -6.77 -14.55
C VAL A 34 -5.61 -8.07 -14.16
N GLU A 35 -4.79 -8.63 -15.07
CA GLU A 35 -4.04 -9.86 -14.82
C GLU A 35 -3.09 -9.70 -13.64
N LEU A 36 -2.33 -8.60 -13.60
CA LEU A 36 -1.43 -8.27 -12.49
C LEU A 36 -2.19 -8.15 -11.16
N THR A 37 -3.32 -7.44 -11.19
CA THR A 37 -4.14 -7.21 -9.99
C THR A 37 -4.70 -8.52 -9.43
N GLU A 38 -5.28 -9.37 -10.29
CA GLU A 38 -5.80 -10.68 -9.90
C GLU A 38 -4.69 -11.60 -9.36
N HIS A 39 -3.55 -11.67 -10.06
CA HIS A 39 -2.41 -12.47 -9.65
C HIS A 39 -1.87 -12.03 -8.28
N CYS A 40 -1.61 -10.75 -8.10
CA CYS A 40 -1.09 -10.21 -6.83
C CYS A 40 -2.07 -10.41 -5.68
N ALA A 41 -3.37 -10.20 -5.91
CA ALA A 41 -4.39 -10.45 -4.90
C ALA A 41 -4.41 -11.92 -4.46
N GLN A 42 -4.39 -12.87 -5.41
CA GLN A 42 -4.32 -14.31 -5.11
C GLN A 42 -3.08 -14.65 -4.30
N LYS A 43 -1.90 -14.11 -4.67
CA LYS A 43 -0.66 -14.39 -3.95
C LYS A 43 -0.61 -13.77 -2.56
N LEU A 44 -1.20 -12.60 -2.37
CA LEU A 44 -1.28 -11.96 -1.06
C LEU A 44 -2.21 -12.70 -0.10
N ILE A 45 -3.39 -13.14 -0.54
CA ILE A 45 -4.32 -13.86 0.34
C ILE A 45 -3.76 -15.21 0.85
N GLU A 46 -2.77 -15.80 0.15
CA GLU A 46 -2.09 -17.02 0.59
C GLU A 46 -1.19 -16.79 1.82
N ILE A 47 -0.76 -15.55 2.09
CA ILE A 47 0.29 -15.23 3.07
C ILE A 47 -0.13 -14.21 4.15
N VAL A 48 -1.31 -13.59 4.01
CA VAL A 48 -1.80 -12.62 4.99
C VAL A 48 -2.35 -13.31 6.24
N PRO A 49 -2.24 -12.68 7.43
CA PRO A 49 -2.85 -13.20 8.64
C PRO A 49 -4.38 -13.12 8.58
N GLU A 50 -5.03 -13.87 9.46
CA GLU A 50 -6.47 -13.75 9.67
C GLU A 50 -6.86 -12.31 10.06
N HIS A 51 -7.86 -11.75 9.38
CA HIS A 51 -8.31 -10.38 9.57
C HIS A 51 -9.80 -10.22 9.32
N ASP A 52 -10.38 -9.17 9.88
CA ASP A 52 -11.81 -8.85 9.74
C ASP A 52 -12.06 -7.80 8.65
N VAL A 53 -11.08 -6.92 8.40
CA VAL A 53 -11.22 -5.81 7.47
C VAL A 53 -9.88 -5.42 6.84
N ILE A 54 -9.94 -5.00 5.58
CA ILE A 54 -8.78 -4.50 4.82
C ILE A 54 -8.90 -2.98 4.68
N ILE A 55 -7.79 -2.27 4.89
CA ILE A 55 -7.65 -0.84 4.61
C ILE A 55 -6.47 -0.58 3.68
N THR A 56 -6.64 0.36 2.75
CA THR A 56 -5.59 0.83 1.84
C THR A 56 -5.56 2.36 1.79
N PRO A 57 -4.38 3.00 1.64
CA PRO A 57 -4.35 4.42 1.30
C PRO A 57 -4.80 4.65 -0.14
N GLU A 58 -5.46 5.78 -0.41
CA GLU A 58 -5.77 6.23 -1.76
C GLU A 58 -4.44 6.42 -2.52
N SER A 59 -4.22 5.89 -3.76
CA SER A 59 -5.25 5.39 -4.67
C SER A 59 -4.89 4.05 -5.34
N LYS A 60 -3.57 3.73 -5.55
CA LYS A 60 -3.15 2.61 -6.40
C LYS A 60 -3.46 1.23 -5.82
N GLY A 61 -3.52 1.10 -4.48
CA GLY A 61 -3.94 -0.13 -3.81
C GLY A 61 -5.43 -0.46 -3.92
N ILE A 62 -6.29 0.45 -4.39
CA ILE A 62 -7.75 0.24 -4.41
C ILE A 62 -8.18 -0.97 -5.27
N PRO A 63 -7.70 -1.17 -6.51
CA PRO A 63 -8.05 -2.36 -7.29
C PRO A 63 -7.61 -3.66 -6.60
N LEU A 64 -6.42 -3.63 -5.98
CA LEU A 64 -5.88 -4.77 -5.26
C LEU A 64 -6.77 -5.19 -4.09
N VAL A 65 -7.13 -4.25 -3.21
CA VAL A 65 -7.96 -4.57 -2.03
C VAL A 65 -9.39 -4.92 -2.40
N TYR A 66 -9.94 -4.35 -3.49
CA TYR A 66 -11.21 -4.79 -4.04
C TYR A 66 -11.15 -6.26 -4.43
N THR A 67 -10.11 -6.65 -5.17
CA THR A 67 -9.94 -8.03 -5.62
C THR A 67 -9.71 -8.98 -4.46
N MET A 68 -8.86 -8.60 -3.48
CA MET A 68 -8.65 -9.39 -2.26
C MET A 68 -9.95 -9.57 -1.48
N ALA A 69 -10.72 -8.50 -1.24
CA ALA A 69 -12.00 -8.56 -0.53
C ALA A 69 -13.00 -9.48 -1.25
N ARG A 70 -13.11 -9.38 -2.59
CA ARG A 70 -13.94 -10.24 -3.41
C ARG A 70 -13.58 -11.72 -3.28
N LEU A 71 -12.27 -12.03 -3.35
CA LEU A 71 -11.77 -13.41 -3.24
C LEU A 71 -11.98 -14.00 -1.85
N LEU A 72 -11.91 -13.17 -0.81
CA LEU A 72 -12.15 -13.56 0.59
C LEU A 72 -13.63 -13.57 0.97
N GLY A 73 -14.54 -13.18 0.08
CA GLY A 73 -15.96 -13.09 0.37
C GLY A 73 -16.35 -11.91 1.26
N ASN A 74 -15.47 -10.92 1.41
CA ASN A 74 -15.73 -9.72 2.20
C ASN A 74 -16.57 -8.71 1.40
N ASN A 75 -17.62 -8.17 2.01
CA ASN A 75 -18.50 -7.18 1.37
C ASN A 75 -18.04 -5.75 1.55
N LYS A 76 -16.95 -5.50 2.30
CA LYS A 76 -16.44 -4.17 2.59
C LYS A 76 -14.92 -4.18 2.73
N TYR A 77 -14.28 -3.15 2.18
CA TYR A 77 -12.92 -2.72 2.46
C TYR A 77 -12.93 -1.21 2.70
N ILE A 78 -11.87 -0.67 3.27
CA ILE A 78 -11.79 0.74 3.64
C ILE A 78 -10.68 1.43 2.84
N VAL A 79 -10.95 2.68 2.44
CA VAL A 79 -9.98 3.54 1.75
C VAL A 79 -9.67 4.76 2.60
N ALA A 80 -8.43 4.88 3.07
CA ALA A 80 -7.93 6.10 3.69
C ALA A 80 -7.72 7.16 2.61
N ARG A 81 -8.50 8.25 2.68
CA ARG A 81 -8.57 9.27 1.63
C ARG A 81 -7.51 10.35 1.82
N LYS A 82 -6.97 10.88 0.73
CA LYS A 82 -6.00 12.01 0.74
C LYS A 82 -6.65 13.37 0.94
N ALA A 83 -7.96 13.45 0.76
CA ALA A 83 -8.75 14.65 0.99
C ALA A 83 -10.15 14.27 1.48
N PRO A 84 -10.79 15.09 2.31
CA PRO A 84 -12.17 14.87 2.74
C PRO A 84 -13.11 14.98 1.54
N LYS A 85 -14.21 14.23 1.58
CA LYS A 85 -15.25 14.24 0.55
C LYS A 85 -16.55 14.78 1.15
N LEU A 86 -17.39 15.38 0.32
CA LEU A 86 -18.65 16.02 0.75
C LEU A 86 -19.62 15.05 1.47
N TYR A 87 -19.54 13.76 1.17
CA TYR A 87 -20.41 12.75 1.78
C TYR A 87 -19.91 12.26 3.16
N MET A 88 -18.66 12.56 3.52
CA MET A 88 -18.06 12.08 4.78
C MET A 88 -18.64 12.85 5.97
N LYS A 89 -18.93 12.12 7.05
CA LYS A 89 -19.40 12.65 8.32
C LYS A 89 -18.48 12.18 9.43
N ASP A 90 -18.41 12.96 10.51
CA ASP A 90 -17.62 12.65 11.72
C ASP A 90 -16.19 12.22 11.38
N ILE A 91 -15.56 13.00 10.49
CA ILE A 91 -14.29 12.67 9.85
C ILE A 91 -13.19 12.47 10.90
N VAL A 92 -12.54 11.30 10.84
CA VAL A 92 -11.29 11.03 11.55
C VAL A 92 -10.14 11.39 10.63
N LYS A 93 -9.19 12.21 11.08
CA LYS A 93 -8.01 12.59 10.31
C LYS A 93 -6.73 12.30 11.08
N CYS A 94 -5.69 11.95 10.35
CA CYS A 94 -4.34 11.83 10.87
C CYS A 94 -3.35 12.60 10.00
N GLU A 95 -2.46 13.35 10.65
CA GLU A 95 -1.37 14.08 9.99
C GLU A 95 -0.04 13.47 10.40
N VAL A 96 0.73 13.01 9.43
CA VAL A 96 2.08 12.50 9.65
C VAL A 96 3.07 13.41 8.93
N LYS A 97 3.96 14.02 9.69
CA LYS A 97 5.07 14.81 9.15
C LYS A 97 6.17 13.87 8.68
N SER A 98 6.61 14.03 7.45
CA SER A 98 7.79 13.34 6.98
C SER A 98 9.03 13.81 7.77
N ILE A 99 9.89 12.87 8.14
CA ILE A 99 11.16 13.19 8.80
C ILE A 99 12.18 13.70 7.77
N THR A 100 12.00 13.32 6.50
CA THR A 100 12.98 13.55 5.42
C THR A 100 12.62 14.72 4.52
N THR A 101 11.36 15.14 4.51
CA THR A 101 10.85 16.23 3.66
C THR A 101 9.93 17.14 4.47
N SER A 102 9.77 18.39 4.06
CA SER A 102 8.81 19.34 4.68
C SER A 102 7.35 18.98 4.37
N PHE A 103 7.10 17.83 3.77
CA PHE A 103 5.76 17.40 3.37
C PHE A 103 5.02 16.76 4.55
N THR A 104 3.80 17.22 4.80
CA THR A 104 2.87 16.58 5.75
C THR A 104 1.86 15.77 4.97
N GLN A 105 1.80 14.47 5.24
CA GLN A 105 0.77 13.62 4.68
C GLN A 105 -0.44 13.59 5.61
N THR A 106 -1.59 13.99 5.09
CA THR A 106 -2.86 13.91 5.82
C THR A 106 -3.73 12.83 5.18
N LEU A 107 -4.26 11.95 6.00
CA LEU A 107 -5.25 10.95 5.58
C LEU A 107 -6.54 11.13 6.38
N TYR A 108 -7.64 10.75 5.75
CA TYR A 108 -9.00 10.94 6.24
C TYR A 108 -9.80 9.65 6.15
N LEU A 109 -10.62 9.39 7.19
CA LEU A 109 -11.65 8.34 7.19
C LEU A 109 -13.01 8.96 7.43
N ASP A 110 -14.03 8.39 6.81
CA ASP A 110 -15.41 8.60 7.22
C ASP A 110 -15.63 8.02 8.63
N GLY A 111 -16.40 8.70 9.47
CA GLY A 111 -16.71 8.24 10.83
C GLY A 111 -17.36 6.86 10.85
N ALA A 112 -18.20 6.54 9.86
CA ALA A 112 -18.79 5.21 9.72
C ALA A 112 -17.74 4.12 9.43
N ASP A 113 -16.69 4.42 8.68
CA ASP A 113 -15.58 3.50 8.43
C ASP A 113 -14.69 3.34 9.67
N ALA A 114 -14.46 4.41 10.42
CA ALA A 114 -13.74 4.36 11.69
C ALA A 114 -14.47 3.49 12.71
N GLU A 115 -15.77 3.69 12.89
CA GLU A 115 -16.60 2.88 13.81
C GLU A 115 -16.67 1.42 13.34
N PHE A 116 -16.71 1.16 12.02
CA PHE A 116 -16.67 -0.19 11.47
C PHE A 116 -15.37 -0.93 11.80
N MET A 117 -14.22 -0.24 11.86
CA MET A 117 -12.92 -0.84 12.21
C MET A 117 -12.71 -1.09 13.69
N LYS A 118 -13.44 -0.38 14.56
CA LYS A 118 -13.23 -0.40 16.00
C LYS A 118 -13.28 -1.81 16.57
N GLY A 119 -12.23 -2.19 17.28
CA GLY A 119 -12.06 -3.51 17.89
C GLY A 119 -11.76 -4.66 16.93
N LYS A 120 -11.77 -4.43 15.61
CA LYS A 120 -11.53 -5.46 14.59
C LYS A 120 -10.05 -5.67 14.29
N LYS A 121 -9.72 -6.87 13.78
CA LYS A 121 -8.44 -7.20 13.21
C LYS A 121 -8.31 -6.52 11.84
N VAL A 122 -7.41 -5.55 11.72
CA VAL A 122 -7.23 -4.73 10.51
C VAL A 122 -5.96 -5.14 9.77
N LEU A 123 -6.10 -5.47 8.48
CA LEU A 123 -5.01 -5.69 7.55
C LEU A 123 -4.78 -4.41 6.74
N ILE A 124 -3.57 -3.85 6.81
CA ILE A 124 -3.16 -2.72 5.96
C ILE A 124 -2.53 -3.28 4.68
N VAL A 125 -3.03 -2.84 3.53
CA VAL A 125 -2.57 -3.29 2.21
C VAL A 125 -2.22 -2.08 1.35
N ASP A 126 -1.08 -2.12 0.67
CA ASP A 126 -0.69 -1.12 -0.33
C ASP A 126 -0.14 -1.80 -1.60
N ASP A 127 0.02 -1.05 -2.69
CA ASP A 127 0.70 -1.55 -3.89
C ASP A 127 2.22 -1.58 -3.69
N VAL A 128 2.81 -0.50 -3.20
CA VAL A 128 4.25 -0.38 -2.92
C VAL A 128 4.47 0.30 -1.57
N ILE A 129 5.26 -0.32 -0.72
CA ILE A 129 5.79 0.33 0.48
C ILE A 129 7.24 0.71 0.19
N SER A 130 7.56 2.01 0.27
CA SER A 130 8.91 2.55 0.08
C SER A 130 9.46 3.17 1.37
N THR A 131 9.36 4.46 1.59
CA THR A 131 9.81 5.12 2.83
C THR A 131 8.96 4.73 4.05
N GLY A 132 7.76 4.21 3.82
CA GLY A 132 6.80 3.84 4.86
C GLY A 132 6.03 5.02 5.48
N GLU A 133 6.12 6.22 4.91
CA GLU A 133 5.39 7.40 5.41
C GLU A 133 3.88 7.23 5.25
N SER A 134 3.42 6.77 4.08
CA SER A 134 2.00 6.43 3.87
C SER A 134 1.52 5.33 4.81
N LEU A 135 2.34 4.31 5.01
CA LEU A 135 2.04 3.23 5.94
C LEU A 135 1.86 3.75 7.37
N LYS A 136 2.79 4.59 7.86
CA LYS A 136 2.68 5.21 9.20
C LYS A 136 1.42 6.04 9.35
N ALA A 137 1.01 6.77 8.31
CA ALA A 137 -0.22 7.56 8.35
C ALA A 137 -1.46 6.66 8.44
N VAL A 138 -1.49 5.54 7.71
CA VAL A 138 -2.58 4.56 7.82
C VAL A 138 -2.58 3.86 9.19
N GLU A 139 -1.40 3.46 9.71
CA GLU A 139 -1.27 2.88 11.06
C GLU A 139 -1.85 3.81 12.14
N ALA A 140 -1.47 5.09 12.09
CA ALA A 140 -1.96 6.08 13.04
C ALA A 140 -3.47 6.27 12.93
N LEU A 141 -4.01 6.25 11.71
CA LEU A 141 -5.45 6.38 11.45
C LEU A 141 -6.23 5.16 11.97
N VAL A 142 -5.73 3.94 11.75
CA VAL A 142 -6.32 2.71 12.28
C VAL A 142 -6.31 2.69 13.80
N ASN A 143 -5.19 3.07 14.43
CA ASN A 143 -5.07 3.15 15.88
C ASN A 143 -6.02 4.19 16.48
N GLN A 144 -6.17 5.36 15.85
CA GLN A 144 -7.10 6.40 16.26
C GLN A 144 -8.56 5.94 16.16
N ALA A 145 -8.88 5.12 15.15
CA ALA A 145 -10.19 4.51 14.99
C ALA A 145 -10.45 3.32 15.96
N GLY A 146 -9.43 2.89 16.73
CA GLY A 146 -9.53 1.76 17.66
C GLY A 146 -9.48 0.39 16.99
N GLY A 147 -8.94 0.28 15.79
CA GLY A 147 -8.68 -0.99 15.10
C GLY A 147 -7.40 -1.67 15.62
N ASN A 148 -7.33 -3.00 15.52
CA ASN A 148 -6.17 -3.80 15.90
C ASN A 148 -5.40 -4.22 14.65
N ILE A 149 -4.26 -3.60 14.38
CA ILE A 149 -3.43 -3.93 13.20
C ILE A 149 -2.84 -5.32 13.37
N VAL A 150 -3.20 -6.26 12.48
CA VAL A 150 -2.71 -7.65 12.50
C VAL A 150 -1.70 -7.95 11.40
N GLY A 151 -1.61 -7.10 10.38
CA GLY A 151 -0.65 -7.25 9.30
C GLY A 151 -0.52 -5.97 8.46
N LYS A 152 0.65 -5.84 7.83
CA LYS A 152 1.00 -4.76 6.91
C LYS A 152 1.61 -5.40 5.69
N VAL A 153 0.96 -5.30 4.55
CA VAL A 153 1.36 -6.03 3.35
C VAL A 153 1.39 -5.14 2.12
N ALA A 154 2.24 -5.49 1.17
CA ALA A 154 2.31 -4.84 -0.13
C ALA A 154 2.61 -5.83 -1.25
N VAL A 155 2.34 -5.44 -2.49
CA VAL A 155 2.86 -6.20 -3.64
C VAL A 155 4.37 -6.09 -3.66
N LEU A 156 4.90 -4.87 -3.56
CA LEU A 156 6.34 -4.61 -3.60
C LEU A 156 6.80 -3.84 -2.36
N ALA A 157 8.01 -4.18 -1.91
CA ALA A 157 8.76 -3.40 -0.93
C ALA A 157 9.97 -2.76 -1.60
N GLU A 158 10.03 -1.41 -1.63
CA GLU A 158 11.07 -0.67 -2.32
C GLU A 158 12.21 -0.31 -1.37
N ASP A 159 13.45 -0.58 -1.80
CA ASP A 159 14.71 -0.21 -1.11
C ASP A 159 14.70 -0.57 0.38
N VAL A 160 14.75 0.42 1.26
CA VAL A 160 14.79 0.23 2.73
C VAL A 160 13.59 -0.54 3.28
N ALA A 161 12.44 -0.45 2.62
CA ALA A 161 11.26 -1.21 3.02
C ALA A 161 11.46 -2.72 2.88
N ALA A 162 12.24 -3.18 1.90
CA ALA A 162 12.53 -4.60 1.72
C ALA A 162 13.35 -5.21 2.87
N LYS A 163 13.99 -4.37 3.71
CA LYS A 163 14.78 -4.79 4.88
C LYS A 163 13.96 -4.79 6.20
N ARG A 164 12.69 -4.39 6.15
CA ARG A 164 11.80 -4.35 7.32
C ARG A 164 11.26 -5.73 7.65
N GLY A 165 11.31 -6.08 8.94
CA GLY A 165 10.74 -7.34 9.45
C GLY A 165 9.27 -7.27 9.86
N ASP A 166 8.65 -6.08 9.79
CA ASP A 166 7.27 -5.81 10.23
C ASP A 166 6.27 -5.69 9.08
N ILE A 167 6.72 -5.87 7.83
CA ILE A 167 5.88 -5.91 6.63
C ILE A 167 6.06 -7.23 5.88
N THR A 168 5.03 -7.60 5.14
CA THR A 168 5.05 -8.76 4.24
C THR A 168 4.83 -8.28 2.81
N TYR A 169 5.56 -8.84 1.83
CA TYR A 169 5.46 -8.42 0.43
C TYR A 169 5.75 -9.59 -0.53
N LEU A 170 5.35 -9.45 -1.79
CA LEU A 170 5.54 -10.50 -2.80
C LEU A 170 6.93 -10.46 -3.41
N ALA A 171 7.46 -9.25 -3.70
CA ALA A 171 8.79 -9.09 -4.27
C ALA A 171 9.46 -7.77 -3.82
N PRO A 172 10.81 -7.74 -3.69
CA PRO A 172 11.54 -6.50 -3.47
C PRO A 172 11.62 -5.69 -4.77
N LEU A 173 11.65 -4.36 -4.64
CA LEU A 173 11.85 -3.42 -5.74
C LEU A 173 13.11 -2.59 -5.46
N PRO A 174 14.19 -2.72 -6.25
CA PRO A 174 15.39 -1.92 -6.04
C PRO A 174 15.22 -0.48 -6.55
N LEU A 175 16.06 0.42 -6.09
CA LEU A 175 16.36 1.68 -6.76
C LEU A 175 17.41 1.43 -7.86
N PHE A 176 17.56 2.39 -8.77
CA PHE A 176 18.47 2.24 -9.92
C PHE A 176 19.42 3.45 -10.03
N ASP A 177 20.63 3.19 -10.53
CA ASP A 177 21.51 4.25 -10.99
C ASP A 177 21.04 4.80 -12.35
N LYS A 178 21.66 5.89 -12.82
CA LYS A 178 21.33 6.52 -14.12
C LYS A 178 21.70 5.69 -15.35
N LYS A 179 22.34 4.54 -15.15
CA LYS A 179 22.64 3.55 -16.21
C LYS A 179 21.64 2.41 -16.22
N GLY A 180 20.69 2.41 -15.27
CA GLY A 180 19.67 1.36 -15.14
C GLY A 180 20.13 0.13 -14.36
N ASN A 181 21.23 0.20 -13.63
CA ASN A 181 21.68 -0.89 -12.78
C ASN A 181 20.94 -0.83 -11.43
N PRO A 182 20.41 -1.98 -10.93
CA PRO A 182 19.78 -2.03 -9.63
C PRO A 182 20.81 -1.78 -8.52
N LEU A 183 20.42 -0.99 -7.53
CA LEU A 183 21.19 -0.75 -6.32
C LEU A 183 20.78 -1.76 -5.25
N THR A 184 21.78 -2.35 -4.57
CA THR A 184 21.57 -3.37 -3.50
C THR A 184 21.66 -2.74 -2.11
#